data_c7579f733cf356bb1d36da100b67fd1a
#
_entry.id   c7579f733cf356bb1d36da100b67fd1a
#
_cell.length_a   1.000
_cell.length_b   1.000
_cell.length_c   1.000
_cell.angle_alpha   90.00
_cell.angle_beta   90.00
_cell.angle_gamma   90.00
#
_symmetry.space_group_name_H-M   'P 1'
#
loop_
_entity.id
_entity.type
_entity.pdbx_description
1 polymer ?
#
loop_
_entity_poly.entity_id
_entity_poly.type
_entity_poly.pdbx_seq_one_letter_code
_entity_poly.pdbx_strand_id
1 'polypeptide(L)'
;MRKIGGMSMLLASAAFLLWLAPAWGQKPAAPEITPEQLRQLLDQKADVVLINTMSAIECRDHAIPGSLCLPCETFTDQIDKLPADKGKKLVYYCESDLCLRSYKSANKAKELGYRDVSVLKGGLPGWKQAGYRTVAQERIPRKAISSVKASRLKKWLEEGKPIFLLDIRSEDAFRQGEIKGAVNIPFYRLDRQYSDLPLDRQIVLIDERGFRSFLASCYLSRKGYDTTRLFGGMESWQKALKESNRKPAGKKK
;
A
#
# COMPACT_ATOMS: atom_id res chain seq x y z
N MET A 1 -62.76 -56.15 18.29
CA MET A 1 -62.08 -55.72 17.06
C MET A 1 -61.66 -54.26 17.24
N ARG A 2 -60.41 -53.97 17.61
CA ARG A 2 -59.85 -52.60 17.75
C ARG A 2 -58.68 -52.48 16.80
N LYS A 3 -58.78 -51.50 15.90
CA LYS A 3 -57.73 -51.12 14.94
C LYS A 3 -56.69 -50.25 15.66
N ILE A 4 -55.44 -50.65 15.57
CA ILE A 4 -54.30 -49.89 16.05
C ILE A 4 -53.80 -49.03 14.87
N GLY A 5 -53.87 -47.72 15.02
CA GLY A 5 -53.34 -46.76 14.06
C GLY A 5 -51.83 -46.58 14.23
N GLY A 6 -51.09 -46.82 13.17
CA GLY A 6 -49.65 -46.55 13.14
C GLY A 6 -49.34 -45.06 13.01
N MET A 7 -48.51 -44.55 13.89
CA MET A 7 -48.00 -43.18 13.92
C MET A 7 -46.69 -43.14 13.16
N SER A 8 -46.69 -42.56 11.93
CA SER A 8 -45.51 -42.32 11.13
C SER A 8 -44.72 -41.12 11.68
N MET A 9 -43.53 -41.41 12.14
CA MET A 9 -42.55 -40.45 12.63
C MET A 9 -41.80 -39.87 11.43
N LEU A 10 -42.13 -38.62 11.04
CA LEU A 10 -41.36 -37.86 10.05
C LEU A 10 -40.09 -37.31 10.71
N LEU A 11 -38.94 -37.91 10.32
CA LEU A 11 -37.61 -37.38 10.62
C LEU A 11 -37.37 -36.15 9.73
N ALA A 12 -37.44 -34.95 10.30
CA ALA A 12 -36.98 -33.72 9.65
C ALA A 12 -35.45 -33.63 9.77
N SER A 13 -34.78 -33.93 8.70
CA SER A 13 -33.32 -33.72 8.54
C SER A 13 -33.07 -32.19 8.38
N ALA A 14 -32.65 -31.54 9.46
CA ALA A 14 -32.13 -30.17 9.42
C ALA A 14 -30.76 -30.16 8.72
N ALA A 15 -30.73 -29.77 7.46
CA ALA A 15 -29.50 -29.48 6.75
C ALA A 15 -28.89 -28.20 7.32
N PHE A 16 -27.85 -28.34 8.14
CA PHE A 16 -27.00 -27.23 8.59
C PHE A 16 -26.20 -26.72 7.40
N LEU A 17 -26.70 -25.68 6.74
CA LEU A 17 -25.94 -24.87 5.78
C LEU A 17 -24.87 -24.11 6.56
N LEU A 18 -23.65 -24.66 6.59
CA LEU A 18 -22.46 -23.94 6.99
C LEU A 18 -22.28 -22.76 6.04
N TRP A 19 -22.68 -21.60 6.47
CA TRP A 19 -22.32 -20.33 5.85
C TRP A 19 -20.81 -20.16 6.01
N LEU A 20 -20.05 -20.46 4.97
CA LEU A 20 -18.66 -20.02 4.83
C LEU A 20 -18.72 -18.50 4.65
N ALA A 21 -18.49 -17.78 5.75
CA ALA A 21 -18.27 -16.34 5.69
C ALA A 21 -17.08 -16.07 4.77
N PRO A 22 -17.17 -15.13 3.82
CA PRO A 22 -16.03 -14.79 2.98
C PRO A 22 -14.90 -14.29 3.88
N ALA A 23 -13.71 -14.88 3.70
CA ALA A 23 -12.49 -14.55 4.44
C ALA A 23 -11.95 -13.17 4.00
N TRP A 24 -12.70 -12.12 4.30
CA TRP A 24 -12.28 -10.74 4.09
C TRP A 24 -11.44 -10.31 5.30
N GLY A 25 -10.13 -10.25 5.10
CA GLY A 25 -9.22 -9.67 6.06
C GLY A 25 -8.32 -10.61 6.86
N GLN A 26 -8.23 -11.89 6.52
CA GLN A 26 -7.19 -12.74 7.11
C GLN A 26 -5.82 -12.33 6.58
N LYS A 27 -4.94 -11.91 7.52
CA LYS A 27 -3.52 -11.74 7.21
C LYS A 27 -2.99 -13.04 6.60
N PRO A 28 -2.26 -13.01 5.49
CA PRO A 28 -1.70 -14.23 4.90
C PRO A 28 -0.80 -14.96 5.90
N ALA A 29 -0.75 -16.31 5.78
CA ALA A 29 -0.21 -17.26 6.76
C ALA A 29 1.31 -17.25 7.02
N ALA A 30 2.06 -16.18 6.68
CA ALA A 30 3.45 -16.05 7.09
C ALA A 30 3.52 -15.73 8.58
N PRO A 31 4.31 -16.49 9.39
CA PRO A 31 4.47 -16.22 10.82
C PRO A 31 5.07 -14.83 11.05
N GLU A 32 4.69 -14.21 12.17
CA GLU A 32 5.25 -12.93 12.58
C GLU A 32 6.48 -13.13 13.47
N ILE A 33 7.44 -12.21 13.37
CA ILE A 33 8.56 -12.04 14.29
C ILE A 33 8.47 -10.66 14.93
N THR A 34 8.71 -10.56 16.25
CA THR A 34 8.67 -9.26 16.93
C THR A 34 9.94 -8.43 16.65
N PRO A 35 9.92 -7.11 16.85
CA PRO A 35 11.11 -6.27 16.73
C PRO A 35 12.25 -6.73 17.64
N GLU A 36 11.94 -7.18 18.86
CA GLU A 36 12.93 -7.65 19.85
C GLU A 36 13.58 -8.96 19.40
N GLN A 37 12.78 -9.91 18.92
CA GLN A 37 13.29 -11.18 18.37
C GLN A 37 14.18 -10.95 17.15
N LEU A 38 13.75 -10.05 16.23
CA LEU A 38 14.59 -9.69 15.09
C LEU A 38 15.89 -9.01 15.54
N ARG A 39 15.82 -8.08 16.51
CA ARG A 39 16.99 -7.42 17.06
C ARG A 39 17.98 -8.42 17.63
N GLN A 40 17.50 -9.38 18.42
CA GLN A 40 18.32 -10.43 18.99
C GLN A 40 19.05 -11.25 17.92
N LEU A 41 18.37 -11.62 16.82
CA LEU A 41 18.98 -12.33 15.70
C LEU A 41 20.09 -11.49 15.06
N LEU A 42 19.85 -10.21 14.85
CA LEU A 42 20.83 -9.30 14.24
C LEU A 42 22.06 -9.08 15.15
N ASP A 43 21.88 -8.97 16.47
CA ASP A 43 22.96 -8.82 17.44
C ASP A 43 23.82 -10.08 17.53
N GLN A 44 23.22 -11.25 17.42
CA GLN A 44 23.89 -12.55 17.37
C GLN A 44 24.58 -12.80 15.99
N LYS A 45 24.49 -11.85 15.05
CA LYS A 45 24.97 -12.01 13.67
C LYS A 45 24.40 -13.27 12.99
N ALA A 46 23.16 -13.64 13.35
CA ALA A 46 22.46 -14.74 12.73
C ALA A 46 22.35 -14.50 11.22
N ASP A 47 22.33 -15.58 10.46
CA ASP A 47 22.28 -15.52 9.00
C ASP A 47 20.85 -15.23 8.51
N VAL A 48 20.42 -13.98 8.67
CA VAL A 48 19.10 -13.46 8.32
C VAL A 48 19.19 -12.50 7.15
N VAL A 49 18.34 -12.68 6.15
CA VAL A 49 18.14 -11.69 5.08
C VAL A 49 16.88 -10.88 5.41
N LEU A 50 17.09 -9.61 5.66
CA LEU A 50 16.01 -8.67 5.97
C LEU A 50 15.57 -7.97 4.69
N ILE A 51 14.26 -8.00 4.38
CA ILE A 51 13.73 -7.53 3.10
C ILE A 51 12.71 -6.42 3.34
N ASN A 52 13.03 -5.25 2.80
CA ASN A 52 12.15 -4.09 2.74
C ASN A 52 11.27 -4.16 1.49
N THR A 53 9.95 -4.28 1.65
CA THR A 53 8.99 -4.42 0.54
C THR A 53 8.37 -3.11 0.09
N MET A 54 8.87 -1.99 0.61
CA MET A 54 8.43 -0.66 0.22
C MET A 54 9.00 -0.24 -1.14
N SER A 55 8.55 0.88 -1.70
CA SER A 55 9.11 1.43 -2.93
C SER A 55 10.59 1.82 -2.76
N ALA A 56 11.32 1.93 -3.86
CA ALA A 56 12.72 2.34 -3.82
C ALA A 56 12.92 3.72 -3.17
N ILE A 57 11.98 4.64 -3.34
CA ILE A 57 11.99 5.97 -2.69
C ILE A 57 11.91 5.80 -1.16
N GLU A 58 10.96 4.98 -0.68
CA GLU A 58 10.79 4.72 0.76
C GLU A 58 11.98 3.97 1.35
N CYS A 59 12.51 2.96 0.64
CA CYS A 59 13.69 2.20 1.06
C CYS A 59 14.91 3.09 1.28
N ARG A 60 15.18 4.03 0.38
CA ARG A 60 16.31 4.96 0.50
C ARG A 60 16.10 5.98 1.61
N ASP A 61 14.85 6.40 1.83
CA ASP A 61 14.53 7.39 2.86
C ASP A 61 14.63 6.82 4.28
N HIS A 62 14.13 5.58 4.47
CA HIS A 62 14.15 4.90 5.77
C HIS A 62 14.25 3.39 5.61
N ALA A 63 15.24 2.77 6.23
CA ALA A 63 15.39 1.33 6.24
C ALA A 63 15.91 0.82 7.60
N ILE A 64 15.60 -0.42 7.93
CA ILE A 64 16.32 -1.15 8.98
C ILE A 64 17.74 -1.46 8.44
N PRO A 65 18.82 -1.24 9.23
CA PRO A 65 20.18 -1.47 8.76
C PRO A 65 20.36 -2.86 8.15
N GLY A 66 21.06 -2.93 7.01
CA GLY A 66 21.37 -4.20 6.32
C GLY A 66 20.21 -4.78 5.51
N SER A 67 19.05 -4.11 5.43
CA SER A 67 17.95 -4.62 4.64
C SER A 67 18.14 -4.47 3.14
N LEU A 68 17.72 -5.48 2.39
CA LEU A 68 17.59 -5.50 0.94
C LEU A 68 16.26 -4.86 0.52
N CYS A 69 16.30 -3.90 -0.40
CA CYS A 69 15.09 -3.31 -0.96
C CYS A 69 14.54 -4.17 -2.12
N LEU A 70 13.39 -4.80 -1.90
CA LEU A 70 12.65 -5.56 -2.91
C LEU A 70 11.17 -5.13 -2.88
N PRO A 71 10.79 -4.09 -3.63
CA PRO A 71 9.41 -3.63 -3.68
C PRO A 71 8.45 -4.75 -4.06
N CYS A 72 7.34 -4.86 -3.32
CA CYS A 72 6.36 -5.93 -3.51
C CYS A 72 5.82 -6.00 -4.94
N GLU A 73 5.63 -4.84 -5.56
CA GLU A 73 5.07 -4.70 -6.90
C GLU A 73 6.00 -5.23 -8.01
N THR A 74 7.31 -5.21 -7.77
CA THR A 74 8.34 -5.71 -8.71
C THR A 74 9.10 -6.91 -8.15
N PHE A 75 8.54 -7.58 -7.15
CA PHE A 75 9.20 -8.69 -6.46
C PHE A 75 9.61 -9.81 -7.40
N THR A 76 8.72 -10.20 -8.33
CA THR A 76 8.98 -11.26 -9.30
C THR A 76 10.13 -10.95 -10.26
N ASP A 77 10.32 -9.67 -10.58
CA ASP A 77 11.38 -9.22 -11.50
C ASP A 77 12.77 -9.17 -10.82
N GLN A 78 12.83 -9.43 -9.52
CA GLN A 78 14.03 -9.27 -8.69
C GLN A 78 14.28 -10.49 -7.79
N ILE A 79 13.75 -11.65 -8.17
CA ILE A 79 13.92 -12.92 -7.41
C ILE A 79 15.38 -13.33 -7.34
N ASP A 80 16.18 -13.01 -8.34
CA ASP A 80 17.62 -13.23 -8.42
C ASP A 80 18.41 -12.57 -7.28
N LYS A 81 17.85 -11.54 -6.64
CA LYS A 81 18.45 -10.89 -5.47
C LYS A 81 18.23 -11.65 -4.17
N LEU A 82 17.33 -12.63 -4.16
CA LEU A 82 17.15 -13.50 -3.00
C LEU A 82 18.27 -14.55 -2.93
N PRO A 83 18.62 -15.03 -1.73
CA PRO A 83 19.65 -16.04 -1.59
C PRO A 83 19.26 -17.33 -2.33
N ALA A 84 20.26 -17.99 -2.94
CA ALA A 84 20.04 -19.29 -3.59
C ALA A 84 19.62 -20.37 -2.59
N ASP A 85 20.17 -20.32 -1.37
CA ASP A 85 19.80 -21.23 -0.29
C ASP A 85 18.36 -20.99 0.19
N LYS A 86 17.48 -21.95 -0.07
CA LYS A 86 16.06 -21.92 0.33
C LYS A 86 15.84 -22.19 1.82
N GLY A 87 16.85 -22.60 2.56
CA GLY A 87 16.83 -22.72 4.02
C GLY A 87 17.10 -21.40 4.76
N LYS A 88 17.62 -20.39 4.06
CA LYS A 88 17.93 -19.09 4.62
C LYS A 88 16.73 -18.44 5.27
N LYS A 89 16.90 -17.87 6.49
CA LYS A 89 15.85 -17.12 7.15
C LYS A 89 15.62 -15.79 6.42
N LEU A 90 14.38 -15.57 5.96
CA LEU A 90 13.93 -14.33 5.33
C LEU A 90 12.95 -13.60 6.24
N VAL A 91 13.20 -12.34 6.54
CA VAL A 91 12.28 -11.50 7.32
C VAL A 91 11.85 -10.30 6.47
N TYR A 92 10.55 -10.24 6.18
CA TYR A 92 9.94 -9.20 5.38
C TYR A 92 9.35 -8.09 6.25
N TYR A 93 9.46 -6.84 5.83
CA TYR A 93 8.79 -5.72 6.51
C TYR A 93 8.29 -4.66 5.53
N CYS A 94 7.37 -3.84 6.01
CA CYS A 94 6.74 -2.75 5.27
C CYS A 94 6.56 -1.51 6.16
N GLU A 95 5.84 -0.51 5.65
CA GLU A 95 5.59 0.78 6.30
C GLU A 95 4.64 0.70 7.52
N SER A 96 3.85 -0.37 7.67
CA SER A 96 2.93 -0.56 8.80
C SER A 96 2.49 -2.02 8.91
N ASP A 97 1.84 -2.38 10.01
CA ASP A 97 1.20 -3.69 10.24
C ASP A 97 -0.07 -3.89 9.41
N LEU A 98 -0.69 -2.81 8.96
CA LEU A 98 -1.85 -2.85 8.05
C LEU A 98 -1.44 -3.04 6.58
N CYS A 99 -0.14 -2.93 6.30
CA CYS A 99 0.38 -3.07 4.94
C CYS A 99 0.52 -4.55 4.55
N LEU A 100 -0.27 -5.01 3.60
CA LEU A 100 -0.23 -6.40 3.13
C LEU A 100 0.96 -6.72 2.22
N ARG A 101 1.79 -5.75 1.82
CA ARG A 101 2.91 -5.94 0.88
C ARG A 101 3.95 -6.92 1.42
N SER A 102 4.33 -6.81 2.70
CA SER A 102 5.27 -7.74 3.33
C SER A 102 4.74 -9.17 3.36
N TYR A 103 3.47 -9.37 3.66
CA TYR A 103 2.83 -10.68 3.65
C TYR A 103 2.73 -11.27 2.23
N LYS A 104 2.36 -10.45 1.23
CA LYS A 104 2.31 -10.87 -0.18
C LYS A 104 3.68 -11.35 -0.65
N SER A 105 4.73 -10.57 -0.39
CA SER A 105 6.11 -10.94 -0.77
C SER A 105 6.60 -12.16 0.00
N ALA A 106 6.30 -12.28 1.29
CA ALA A 106 6.64 -13.44 2.12
C ALA A 106 5.98 -14.72 1.62
N ASN A 107 4.70 -14.68 1.28
CA ASN A 107 3.98 -15.82 0.70
C ASN A 107 4.55 -16.22 -0.66
N LYS A 108 4.87 -15.22 -1.49
CA LYS A 108 5.51 -15.49 -2.78
C LYS A 108 6.88 -16.17 -2.62
N ALA A 109 7.66 -15.77 -1.61
CA ALA A 109 8.91 -16.45 -1.29
C ALA A 109 8.68 -17.91 -0.87
N LYS A 110 7.64 -18.19 -0.06
CA LYS A 110 7.26 -19.58 0.28
C LYS A 110 6.89 -20.40 -0.95
N GLU A 111 6.12 -19.84 -1.90
CA GLU A 111 5.80 -20.46 -3.18
C GLU A 111 7.07 -20.78 -4.00
N LEU A 112 8.13 -19.98 -3.87
CA LEU A 112 9.44 -20.18 -4.47
C LEU A 112 10.32 -21.20 -3.72
N GLY A 113 9.80 -21.82 -2.65
CA GLY A 113 10.44 -22.90 -1.89
C GLY A 113 11.25 -22.43 -0.68
N TYR A 114 11.23 -21.13 -0.29
CA TYR A 114 11.86 -20.70 0.96
C TYR A 114 11.10 -21.25 2.17
N ARG A 115 11.83 -21.88 3.09
CA ARG A 115 11.23 -22.63 4.21
C ARG A 115 11.12 -21.81 5.49
N ASP A 116 12.04 -20.89 5.73
CA ASP A 116 12.09 -20.03 6.94
C ASP A 116 11.78 -18.58 6.58
N VAL A 117 10.49 -18.25 6.54
CA VAL A 117 10.00 -16.94 6.10
C VAL A 117 9.08 -16.36 7.17
N SER A 118 9.36 -15.12 7.59
CA SER A 118 8.58 -14.41 8.61
C SER A 118 8.31 -12.96 8.17
N VAL A 119 7.34 -12.31 8.82
CA VAL A 119 7.01 -10.90 8.64
C VAL A 119 7.24 -10.16 9.95
N LEU A 120 7.89 -9.01 9.89
CA LEU A 120 8.13 -8.16 11.06
C LEU A 120 6.81 -7.55 11.54
N LYS A 121 6.41 -7.89 12.77
CA LYS A 121 5.22 -7.35 13.42
C LYS A 121 5.34 -5.83 13.59
N GLY A 122 4.28 -5.11 13.22
CA GLY A 122 4.28 -3.64 13.26
C GLY A 122 5.11 -2.97 12.16
N GLY A 123 5.83 -3.75 11.33
CA GLY A 123 6.67 -3.23 10.25
C GLY A 123 7.75 -2.24 10.73
N LEU A 124 8.10 -1.28 9.88
CA LEU A 124 9.09 -0.25 10.22
C LEU A 124 8.68 0.64 11.41
N PRO A 125 7.40 1.03 11.59
CA PRO A 125 6.97 1.73 12.80
C PRO A 125 7.17 0.92 14.07
N GLY A 126 6.83 -0.37 14.09
CA GLY A 126 7.06 -1.25 15.24
C GLY A 126 8.53 -1.33 15.63
N TRP A 127 9.43 -1.44 14.64
CA TRP A 127 10.87 -1.37 14.86
C TRP A 127 11.31 -0.07 15.53
N LYS A 128 10.78 1.07 15.06
CA LYS A 128 11.08 2.40 15.65
C LYS A 128 10.49 2.56 17.05
N GLN A 129 9.27 2.07 17.29
CA GLN A 129 8.63 2.13 18.62
C GLN A 129 9.38 1.32 19.66
N ALA A 130 10.02 0.21 19.26
CA ALA A 130 10.92 -0.56 20.10
C ALA A 130 12.27 0.15 20.36
N GLY A 131 12.46 1.38 19.89
CA GLY A 131 13.66 2.19 20.13
C GLY A 131 14.83 1.86 19.20
N TYR A 132 14.66 1.04 18.17
CA TYR A 132 15.75 0.63 17.31
C TYR A 132 15.98 1.63 16.17
N ARG A 133 17.26 1.85 15.86
CA ARG A 133 17.68 2.81 14.83
C ARG A 133 17.32 2.36 13.42
N THR A 134 17.09 3.35 12.57
CA THR A 134 16.99 3.19 11.11
C THR A 134 18.11 3.93 10.42
N VAL A 135 18.37 3.59 9.16
CA VAL A 135 19.31 4.28 8.28
C VAL A 135 18.58 4.93 7.12
N ALA A 136 19.20 5.90 6.51
CA ALA A 136 18.75 6.50 5.26
C ALA A 136 19.96 6.58 4.31
N GLN A 137 19.80 6.04 3.11
CA GLN A 137 20.79 6.25 2.02
C GLN A 137 20.59 7.63 1.40
N GLU A 138 19.34 8.02 1.21
CA GLU A 138 18.94 9.33 0.68
C GLU A 138 17.72 9.82 1.43
N ARG A 139 17.95 10.55 2.53
CA ARG A 139 16.83 11.12 3.28
C ARG A 139 16.11 12.19 2.46
N ILE A 140 14.80 12.05 2.37
CA ILE A 140 13.95 13.04 1.73
C ILE A 140 13.54 14.07 2.77
N PRO A 141 14.02 15.33 2.66
CA PRO A 141 13.62 16.37 3.60
C PRO A 141 12.10 16.58 3.59
N ARG A 142 11.49 16.52 4.76
CA ARG A 142 10.08 16.85 4.91
C ARG A 142 9.95 18.37 4.92
N LYS A 143 9.22 18.91 3.96
CA LYS A 143 8.92 20.33 3.89
C LYS A 143 7.41 20.56 3.78
N ALA A 144 6.98 21.79 4.02
CA ALA A 144 5.59 22.15 3.79
C ALA A 144 5.24 21.95 2.31
N ILE A 145 4.29 21.09 2.03
CA ILE A 145 3.73 20.84 0.70
C ILE A 145 2.29 21.37 0.69
N SER A 146 1.99 22.21 -0.27
CA SER A 146 0.63 22.69 -0.47
C SER A 146 -0.33 21.53 -0.77
N SER A 147 -1.60 21.72 -0.44
CA SER A 147 -2.65 20.77 -0.81
C SER A 147 -3.86 21.49 -1.36
N VAL A 148 -4.53 20.87 -2.31
CA VAL A 148 -5.76 21.37 -2.93
C VAL A 148 -6.93 20.46 -2.54
N LYS A 149 -8.05 21.05 -2.07
CA LYS A 149 -9.29 20.32 -1.81
C LYS A 149 -9.93 19.85 -3.13
N ALA A 150 -10.64 18.73 -3.12
CA ALA A 150 -11.31 18.19 -4.30
C ALA A 150 -12.23 19.20 -5.01
N SER A 151 -13.01 20.00 -4.25
CA SER A 151 -13.86 21.05 -4.82
C SER A 151 -13.08 22.13 -5.55
N ARG A 152 -11.91 22.50 -5.03
CA ARG A 152 -11.05 23.50 -5.67
C ARG A 152 -10.35 22.92 -6.89
N LEU A 153 -9.89 21.68 -6.82
CA LEU A 153 -9.30 20.98 -7.98
C LEU A 153 -10.32 20.87 -9.12
N LYS A 154 -11.57 20.49 -8.81
CA LYS A 154 -12.66 20.47 -9.79
C LYS A 154 -12.81 21.82 -10.50
N LYS A 155 -12.83 22.91 -9.74
CA LYS A 155 -12.88 24.26 -10.31
C LYS A 155 -11.68 24.59 -11.19
N TRP A 156 -10.46 24.19 -10.79
CA TRP A 156 -9.27 24.37 -11.62
C TRP A 156 -9.35 23.65 -12.97
N LEU A 157 -9.92 22.44 -12.97
CA LEU A 157 -10.13 21.67 -14.21
C LEU A 157 -11.18 22.32 -15.12
N GLU A 158 -12.28 22.82 -14.54
CA GLU A 158 -13.34 23.53 -15.25
C GLU A 158 -12.83 24.87 -15.85
N GLU A 159 -11.93 25.56 -15.16
CA GLU A 159 -11.28 26.80 -15.58
C GLU A 159 -10.13 26.58 -16.59
N GLY A 160 -9.77 25.34 -16.89
CA GLY A 160 -8.65 25.01 -17.79
C GLY A 160 -7.28 25.44 -17.24
N LYS A 161 -7.11 25.48 -15.91
CA LYS A 161 -5.81 25.82 -15.29
C LYS A 161 -4.70 24.90 -15.79
N PRO A 162 -3.52 25.44 -16.18
CA PRO A 162 -2.42 24.64 -16.72
C PRO A 162 -1.71 23.86 -15.59
N ILE A 163 -2.31 22.74 -15.17
CA ILE A 163 -1.78 21.82 -14.17
C ILE A 163 -1.56 20.44 -14.79
N PHE A 164 -0.67 19.65 -14.20
CA PHE A 164 -0.44 18.26 -14.57
C PHE A 164 -0.97 17.36 -13.44
N LEU A 165 -1.86 16.45 -13.75
CA LEU A 165 -2.40 15.49 -12.79
C LEU A 165 -1.55 14.22 -12.80
N LEU A 166 -0.89 13.92 -11.69
CA LEU A 166 -0.08 12.72 -11.51
C LEU A 166 -0.73 11.78 -10.51
N ASP A 167 -1.31 10.70 -11.00
CA ASP A 167 -1.85 9.63 -10.15
C ASP A 167 -0.76 8.61 -9.85
N ILE A 168 -0.40 8.49 -8.57
CA ILE A 168 0.65 7.58 -8.10
C ILE A 168 0.10 6.26 -7.51
N ARG A 169 -1.19 5.97 -7.70
CA ARG A 169 -1.80 4.69 -7.31
C ARG A 169 -1.31 3.57 -8.25
N SER A 170 -1.65 2.33 -7.89
CA SER A 170 -1.40 1.19 -8.78
C SER A 170 -2.18 1.34 -10.09
N GLU A 171 -1.70 0.68 -11.15
CA GLU A 171 -2.36 0.64 -12.45
C GLU A 171 -3.80 0.10 -12.34
N ASP A 172 -4.01 -0.90 -11.47
CA ASP A 172 -5.35 -1.45 -11.24
C ASP A 172 -6.29 -0.44 -10.60
N ALA A 173 -5.83 0.29 -9.59
CA ALA A 173 -6.63 1.34 -8.94
C ALA A 173 -6.92 2.50 -9.90
N PHE A 174 -5.97 2.86 -10.77
CA PHE A 174 -6.15 3.86 -11.81
C PHE A 174 -7.20 3.42 -12.84
N ARG A 175 -7.12 2.17 -13.33
CA ARG A 175 -8.11 1.61 -14.28
C ARG A 175 -9.53 1.51 -13.70
N GLN A 176 -9.66 1.35 -12.38
CA GLN A 176 -10.97 1.32 -11.71
C GLN A 176 -11.64 2.71 -11.62
N GLY A 177 -10.89 3.77 -11.82
CA GLY A 177 -11.40 5.13 -11.87
C GLY A 177 -10.31 6.15 -11.59
N GLU A 178 -10.17 7.11 -12.49
CA GLU A 178 -9.19 8.20 -12.44
C GLU A 178 -9.88 9.57 -12.45
N ILE A 179 -9.11 10.62 -12.21
CA ILE A 179 -9.50 12.00 -12.54
C ILE A 179 -9.17 12.22 -14.00
N LYS A 180 -10.16 12.59 -14.81
CA LYS A 180 -9.99 12.80 -16.26
C LYS A 180 -8.77 13.67 -16.57
N GLY A 181 -7.90 13.15 -17.42
CA GLY A 181 -6.66 13.82 -17.83
C GLY A 181 -5.47 13.53 -16.91
N ALA A 182 -5.62 12.69 -15.89
CA ALA A 182 -4.50 12.26 -15.06
C ALA A 182 -3.62 11.25 -15.81
N VAL A 183 -2.30 11.37 -15.59
CA VAL A 183 -1.30 10.40 -16.02
C VAL A 183 -0.96 9.50 -14.83
N ASN A 184 -0.90 8.20 -15.05
CA ASN A 184 -0.55 7.25 -14.00
C ASN A 184 0.95 6.91 -14.07
N ILE A 185 1.65 7.25 -13.01
CA ILE A 185 2.99 6.74 -12.71
C ILE A 185 2.93 6.19 -11.28
N PRO A 186 2.74 4.87 -11.11
CA PRO A 186 2.69 4.28 -9.80
C PRO A 186 3.89 4.63 -8.93
N PHE A 187 3.66 4.85 -7.63
CA PHE A 187 4.70 5.33 -6.72
C PHE A 187 5.97 4.46 -6.72
N TYR A 188 5.83 3.15 -6.95
CA TYR A 188 6.98 2.24 -7.04
C TYR A 188 7.82 2.39 -8.32
N ARG A 189 7.32 3.11 -9.34
CA ARG A 189 8.04 3.46 -10.57
C ARG A 189 8.50 4.92 -10.61
N LEU A 190 8.02 5.75 -9.69
CA LEU A 190 8.25 7.19 -9.73
C LEU A 190 9.73 7.56 -9.72
N ASP A 191 10.58 6.79 -9.03
CA ASP A 191 12.02 7.01 -8.99
C ASP A 191 12.74 6.78 -10.33
N ARG A 192 12.12 6.08 -11.27
CA ARG A 192 12.65 5.79 -12.60
C ARG A 192 12.02 6.64 -13.70
N GLN A 193 10.82 7.15 -13.47
CA GLN A 193 10.01 7.85 -14.48
C GLN A 193 9.76 9.32 -14.15
N TYR A 194 10.32 9.85 -13.07
CA TYR A 194 10.09 11.26 -12.71
C TYR A 194 10.66 12.23 -13.74
N SER A 195 11.69 11.86 -14.51
CA SER A 195 12.29 12.68 -15.55
C SER A 195 11.36 12.99 -16.72
N ASP A 196 10.31 12.18 -16.90
CA ASP A 196 9.32 12.34 -17.96
C ASP A 196 8.23 13.36 -17.60
N LEU A 197 8.26 13.87 -16.35
CA LEU A 197 7.30 14.82 -15.85
C LEU A 197 7.59 16.24 -16.36
N PRO A 198 6.56 17.06 -16.62
CA PRO A 198 6.75 18.44 -17.08
C PRO A 198 7.30 19.34 -15.96
N LEU A 199 8.30 20.16 -16.30
CA LEU A 199 8.84 21.20 -15.40
C LEU A 199 8.14 22.55 -15.51
N ASP A 200 7.36 22.74 -16.58
CA ASP A 200 6.73 24.03 -16.96
C ASP A 200 5.38 24.27 -16.29
N ARG A 201 4.89 23.34 -15.50
CA ARG A 201 3.58 23.45 -14.84
C ARG A 201 3.54 22.76 -13.48
N GLN A 202 2.61 23.19 -12.65
CA GLN A 202 2.39 22.62 -11.33
C GLN A 202 1.85 21.19 -11.43
N ILE A 203 2.47 20.25 -10.71
CA ILE A 203 2.05 18.86 -10.61
C ILE A 203 1.14 18.68 -9.41
N VAL A 204 -0.07 18.16 -9.63
CA VAL A 204 -1.02 17.77 -8.58
C VAL A 204 -0.91 16.26 -8.38
N LEU A 205 -0.36 15.83 -7.26
CA LEU A 205 -0.21 14.41 -6.94
C LEU A 205 -1.49 13.85 -6.33
N ILE A 206 -1.86 12.68 -6.83
CA ILE A 206 -3.09 11.95 -6.45
C ILE A 206 -2.67 10.56 -5.96
N ASP A 207 -3.05 10.22 -4.74
CA ASP A 207 -2.98 8.88 -4.19
C ASP A 207 -4.35 8.46 -3.63
N GLU A 208 -4.45 7.38 -2.88
CA GLU A 208 -5.73 6.91 -2.35
C GLU A 208 -6.29 7.84 -1.27
N ARG A 209 -5.44 8.22 -0.26
CA ARG A 209 -5.85 8.93 0.97
C ARG A 209 -5.04 10.18 1.30
N GLY A 210 -4.08 10.56 0.48
CA GLY A 210 -3.23 11.73 0.69
C GLY A 210 -1.94 11.48 1.49
N PHE A 211 -1.57 10.24 1.81
CA PHE A 211 -0.36 9.93 2.61
C PHE A 211 0.90 9.80 1.74
N ARG A 212 0.85 8.98 0.72
CA ARG A 212 2.00 8.75 -0.19
C ARG A 212 2.28 9.95 -1.07
N SER A 213 1.23 10.70 -1.45
CA SER A 213 1.37 11.93 -2.22
C SER A 213 2.20 12.97 -1.50
N PHE A 214 2.20 13.01 -0.16
CA PHE A 214 3.08 13.88 0.61
C PHE A 214 4.56 13.53 0.40
N LEU A 215 4.93 12.26 0.55
CA LEU A 215 6.31 11.82 0.35
C LEU A 215 6.76 11.99 -1.09
N ALA A 216 5.91 11.63 -2.05
CA ALA A 216 6.16 11.81 -3.47
C ALA A 216 6.34 13.29 -3.84
N SER A 217 5.53 14.19 -3.26
CA SER A 217 5.69 15.64 -3.44
C SER A 217 7.01 16.15 -2.88
N CYS A 218 7.42 15.72 -1.69
CA CYS A 218 8.72 16.07 -1.12
C CYS A 218 9.88 15.58 -2.02
N TYR A 219 9.76 14.34 -2.53
CA TYR A 219 10.75 13.75 -3.45
C TYR A 219 10.87 14.55 -4.75
N LEU A 220 9.75 14.81 -5.44
CA LEU A 220 9.74 15.55 -6.69
C LEU A 220 10.16 17.00 -6.50
N SER A 221 9.76 17.63 -5.41
CA SER A 221 10.14 18.99 -5.06
C SER A 221 11.66 19.15 -4.88
N ARG A 222 12.34 18.13 -4.34
CA ARG A 222 13.80 18.07 -4.27
C ARG A 222 14.45 17.97 -5.66
N LYS A 223 13.72 17.41 -6.63
CA LYS A 223 14.15 17.31 -8.04
C LYS A 223 13.80 18.57 -8.86
N GLY A 224 13.26 19.63 -8.22
CA GLY A 224 12.96 20.90 -8.87
C GLY A 224 11.52 21.07 -9.39
N TYR A 225 10.65 20.10 -9.19
CA TYR A 225 9.26 20.18 -9.63
C TYR A 225 8.40 21.04 -8.68
N ASP A 226 7.51 21.88 -9.24
CA ASP A 226 6.46 22.53 -8.48
C ASP A 226 5.34 21.54 -8.20
N THR A 227 5.12 21.22 -6.93
CA THR A 227 4.21 20.17 -6.51
C THR A 227 3.17 20.64 -5.52
N THR A 228 1.95 20.18 -5.70
CA THR A 228 0.87 20.19 -4.72
C THR A 228 0.23 18.81 -4.67
N ARG A 229 -0.61 18.54 -3.68
CA ARG A 229 -1.26 17.22 -3.55
C ARG A 229 -2.77 17.36 -3.37
N LEU A 230 -3.51 16.38 -3.85
CA LEU A 230 -4.94 16.31 -3.58
C LEU A 230 -5.16 15.96 -2.10
N PHE A 231 -5.77 16.86 -1.34
CA PHE A 231 -6.08 16.62 0.07
C PHE A 231 -7.08 15.47 0.20
N GLY A 232 -6.70 14.44 0.99
CA GLY A 232 -7.49 13.22 1.16
C GLY A 232 -7.56 12.32 -0.06
N GLY A 233 -6.75 12.57 -1.09
CA GLY A 233 -6.58 11.70 -2.24
C GLY A 233 -7.86 11.41 -3.02
N MET A 234 -7.88 10.25 -3.67
CA MET A 234 -8.99 9.80 -4.52
C MET A 234 -10.28 9.57 -3.71
N GLU A 235 -10.18 9.14 -2.44
CA GLU A 235 -11.36 9.02 -1.57
C GLU A 235 -12.10 10.36 -1.42
N SER A 236 -11.37 11.47 -1.22
CA SER A 236 -11.99 12.79 -1.09
C SER A 236 -12.56 13.31 -2.41
N TRP A 237 -11.93 12.97 -3.54
CA TRP A 237 -12.42 13.29 -4.86
C TRP A 237 -13.76 12.62 -5.14
N GLN A 238 -13.85 11.30 -4.93
CA GLN A 238 -15.08 10.54 -5.11
C GLN A 238 -16.22 11.02 -4.21
N LYS A 239 -15.90 11.36 -2.94
CA LYS A 239 -16.87 11.94 -2.02
C LYS A 239 -17.41 13.27 -2.55
N ALA A 240 -16.55 14.15 -3.01
CA ALA A 240 -16.97 15.45 -3.56
C ALA A 240 -17.85 15.31 -4.82
N LEU A 241 -17.58 14.33 -5.68
CA LEU A 241 -18.42 14.03 -6.84
C LEU A 241 -19.81 13.55 -6.40
N LYS A 242 -19.91 12.63 -5.44
CA LYS A 242 -21.18 12.12 -4.92
C LYS A 242 -22.03 13.24 -4.27
N GLU A 243 -21.39 14.15 -3.54
CA GLU A 243 -22.06 15.30 -2.93
C GLU A 243 -22.56 16.31 -3.97
N SER A 244 -21.79 16.56 -5.02
CA SER A 244 -22.17 17.42 -6.15
C SER A 244 -23.41 16.88 -6.88
N ASN A 245 -23.50 15.55 -7.06
CA ASN A 245 -24.65 14.90 -7.73
C ASN A 245 -25.90 14.79 -6.84
N ARG A 246 -25.77 14.95 -5.51
CA ARG A 246 -26.88 14.92 -4.56
C ARG A 246 -27.53 16.27 -4.31
N LYS A 247 -26.91 17.39 -4.70
CA LYS A 247 -27.56 18.70 -4.58
C LYS A 247 -28.70 18.76 -5.60
N PRO A 248 -29.99 18.86 -5.17
CA PRO A 248 -31.09 18.94 -6.10
C PRO A 248 -30.96 20.22 -6.92
N ALA A 249 -31.15 20.10 -8.22
CA ALA A 249 -31.44 21.24 -9.07
C ALA A 249 -32.77 21.82 -8.59
N GLY A 250 -32.73 22.96 -7.87
CA GLY A 250 -34.01 23.58 -7.53
C GLY A 250 -34.03 24.33 -6.22
N LYS A 251 -33.72 25.62 -6.28
CA LYS A 251 -34.57 26.69 -5.83
C LYS A 251 -34.47 27.80 -6.85
N LYS A 252 -35.27 27.72 -7.92
CA LYS A 252 -35.70 28.91 -8.63
C LYS A 252 -36.55 29.71 -7.63
N LYS A 253 -36.07 30.87 -7.26
CA LYS A 253 -36.88 31.96 -6.78
C LYS A 253 -37.37 32.74 -7.98
#